data_d0bb9276ca92e77baea6fc9b0b3d0e83
#
_entry.id   d0bb9276ca92e77baea6fc9b0b3d0e83
#
_cell.length_a   1.000
_cell.length_b   1.000
_cell.length_c   1.000
_cell.angle_alpha   90.00
_cell.angle_beta   90.00
_cell.angle_gamma   90.00
#
_symmetry.space_group_name_H-M   'P 1'
#
loop_
_entity.id
_entity.type
_entity.pdbx_description
1 polymer ?
#
loop_
_entity_poly.entity_id
_entity_poly.type
_entity_poly.pdbx_seq_one_letter_code
_entity_poly.pdbx_strand_id
1 'polypeptide(L)'
;MQMTGNTILVTGGGTGIGRGLAEALHRLGNQVVIAGRRIEPLREVADANPGIHYLSLHQGDAADIRRFAIELTDNHPDLNVIVNNAGIQRVEDLVGGGPGAAAQTIAINLLGPIRLTAALLQRLLGKPHAAILNVTSGLAFMPSALTPTYCATKAALHSYTQSLRFQLRETGVQVIEIIPPHVQTALQGDRGFDPRAMPLDDYITETITLLRTQPQAEEIIVERVKGFRFAERDGAYDEIYPAFNQAMIAALGR
;
A
#
# COMPACT_ATOMS: atom_id res chain seq x y z
N MET A 1 1.30 1.20 -16.44
CA MET A 1 0.41 0.03 -16.30
C MET A 1 -0.81 0.22 -17.20
N GLN A 2 -1.30 -0.84 -17.85
CA GLN A 2 -2.59 -0.80 -18.55
C GLN A 2 -3.73 -0.68 -17.52
N MET A 3 -4.73 0.14 -17.79
CA MET A 3 -5.76 0.46 -16.80
C MET A 3 -7.03 -0.40 -16.90
N THR A 4 -7.15 -1.24 -17.93
CA THR A 4 -8.32 -2.08 -18.23
C THR A 4 -7.92 -3.49 -18.62
N GLY A 5 -8.81 -4.46 -18.48
CA GLY A 5 -8.60 -5.84 -18.94
C GLY A 5 -7.60 -6.64 -18.11
N ASN A 6 -7.35 -6.23 -16.87
CA ASN A 6 -6.47 -6.95 -15.96
C ASN A 6 -7.26 -7.83 -14.99
N THR A 7 -6.58 -8.81 -14.42
CA THR A 7 -6.97 -9.50 -13.19
C THR A 7 -6.05 -9.03 -12.07
N ILE A 8 -6.60 -8.32 -11.09
CA ILE A 8 -5.85 -7.55 -10.09
C ILE A 8 -6.09 -8.09 -8.69
N LEU A 9 -5.02 -8.42 -7.97
CA LEU A 9 -5.07 -8.63 -6.52
C LEU A 9 -4.85 -7.29 -5.79
N VAL A 10 -5.71 -6.97 -4.82
CA VAL A 10 -5.51 -5.84 -3.89
C VAL A 10 -5.50 -6.36 -2.46
N THR A 11 -4.32 -6.34 -1.80
CA THR A 11 -4.25 -6.70 -0.38
C THR A 11 -4.73 -5.55 0.51
N GLY A 12 -5.43 -5.88 1.62
CA GLY A 12 -6.08 -4.87 2.45
C GLY A 12 -7.28 -4.21 1.76
N GLY A 13 -7.92 -4.90 0.79
CA GLY A 13 -8.98 -4.36 -0.05
C GLY A 13 -10.34 -4.17 0.62
N GLY A 14 -10.50 -4.55 1.89
CA GLY A 14 -11.78 -4.40 2.60
C GLY A 14 -12.03 -3.00 3.17
N THR A 15 -11.02 -2.14 3.29
CA THR A 15 -11.16 -0.80 3.91
C THR A 15 -10.16 0.22 3.34
N GLY A 16 -10.43 1.51 3.55
CA GLY A 16 -9.51 2.61 3.29
C GLY A 16 -8.98 2.64 1.85
N ILE A 17 -7.69 2.92 1.69
CA ILE A 17 -7.05 3.05 0.37
C ILE A 17 -7.23 1.79 -0.48
N GLY A 18 -7.07 0.60 0.13
CA GLY A 18 -7.21 -0.66 -0.59
C GLY A 18 -8.60 -0.87 -1.16
N ARG A 19 -9.65 -0.57 -0.38
CA ARG A 19 -11.05 -0.59 -0.84
C ARG A 19 -11.26 0.41 -1.99
N GLY A 20 -10.85 1.66 -1.78
CA GLY A 20 -11.01 2.70 -2.80
C GLY A 20 -10.33 2.37 -4.12
N LEU A 21 -9.08 1.84 -4.07
CA LEU A 21 -8.37 1.38 -5.26
C LEU A 21 -9.07 0.19 -5.93
N ALA A 22 -9.50 -0.80 -5.15
CA ALA A 22 -10.19 -1.98 -5.67
C ALA A 22 -11.49 -1.60 -6.41
N GLU A 23 -12.34 -0.78 -5.78
CA GLU A 23 -13.57 -0.30 -6.39
C GLU A 23 -13.33 0.57 -7.64
N ALA A 24 -12.32 1.45 -7.60
CA ALA A 24 -11.98 2.29 -8.75
C ALA A 24 -11.44 1.47 -9.93
N LEU A 25 -10.56 0.50 -9.67
CA LEU A 25 -10.02 -0.39 -10.71
C LEU A 25 -11.11 -1.31 -11.26
N HIS A 26 -12.04 -1.79 -10.43
CA HIS A 26 -13.19 -2.57 -10.87
C HIS A 26 -14.11 -1.77 -11.80
N ARG A 27 -14.44 -0.52 -11.46
CA ARG A 27 -15.24 0.36 -12.32
C ARG A 27 -14.60 0.62 -13.70
N LEU A 28 -13.30 0.45 -13.83
CA LEU A 28 -12.58 0.52 -15.11
C LEU A 28 -12.66 -0.79 -15.93
N GLY A 29 -13.39 -1.80 -15.48
CA GLY A 29 -13.59 -3.06 -16.20
C GLY A 29 -12.49 -4.10 -15.96
N ASN A 30 -11.77 -4.03 -14.85
CA ASN A 30 -10.85 -5.07 -14.43
C ASN A 30 -11.56 -6.12 -13.57
N GLN A 31 -11.10 -7.37 -13.62
CA GLN A 31 -11.40 -8.35 -12.58
C GLN A 31 -10.58 -8.01 -11.34
N VAL A 32 -11.23 -7.90 -10.19
CA VAL A 32 -10.56 -7.55 -8.95
C VAL A 32 -10.79 -8.62 -7.89
N VAL A 33 -9.69 -9.07 -7.28
CA VAL A 33 -9.68 -9.94 -6.11
C VAL A 33 -9.15 -9.13 -4.94
N ILE A 34 -9.93 -8.98 -3.89
CA ILE A 34 -9.50 -8.32 -2.67
C ILE A 34 -9.11 -9.34 -1.62
N ALA A 35 -8.05 -9.06 -0.87
CA ALA A 35 -7.60 -9.96 0.18
C ALA A 35 -7.36 -9.23 1.51
N GLY A 36 -7.57 -9.93 2.61
CA GLY A 36 -7.32 -9.41 3.94
C GLY A 36 -7.70 -10.40 5.03
N ARG A 37 -7.36 -10.06 6.27
CA ARG A 37 -7.57 -10.93 7.43
C ARG A 37 -9.04 -10.98 7.89
N ARG A 38 -9.77 -9.87 7.79
CA ARG A 38 -11.16 -9.76 8.24
C ARG A 38 -12.10 -10.00 7.07
N ILE A 39 -12.93 -11.03 7.18
CA ILE A 39 -13.82 -11.45 6.09
C ILE A 39 -14.99 -10.48 5.90
N GLU A 40 -15.59 -9.99 7.00
CA GLU A 40 -16.77 -9.13 6.94
C GLU A 40 -16.56 -7.89 6.06
N PRO A 41 -15.51 -7.05 6.25
CA PRO A 41 -15.28 -5.91 5.37
C PRO A 41 -15.00 -6.30 3.90
N LEU A 42 -14.42 -7.47 3.65
CA LEU A 42 -14.21 -7.94 2.29
C LEU A 42 -15.53 -8.33 1.63
N ARG A 43 -16.40 -9.01 2.38
CA ARG A 43 -17.74 -9.40 1.91
C ARG A 43 -18.58 -8.17 1.61
N GLU A 44 -18.61 -7.18 2.51
CA GLU A 44 -19.32 -5.91 2.27
C GLU A 44 -18.90 -5.23 0.96
N VAL A 45 -17.60 -5.22 0.64
CA VAL A 45 -17.11 -4.67 -0.61
C VAL A 45 -17.57 -5.50 -1.81
N ALA A 46 -17.48 -6.83 -1.73
CA ALA A 46 -17.90 -7.72 -2.81
C ALA A 46 -19.42 -7.66 -3.06
N ASP A 47 -20.22 -7.62 -2.00
CA ASP A 47 -21.68 -7.51 -2.09
C ASP A 47 -22.12 -6.17 -2.71
N ALA A 48 -21.40 -5.08 -2.40
CA ALA A 48 -21.65 -3.76 -2.96
C ALA A 48 -21.13 -3.59 -4.41
N ASN A 49 -20.22 -4.47 -4.86
CA ASN A 49 -19.57 -4.40 -6.17
C ASN A 49 -19.59 -5.79 -6.85
N PRO A 50 -20.70 -6.20 -7.47
CA PRO A 50 -20.82 -7.50 -8.13
C PRO A 50 -19.69 -7.73 -9.15
N GLY A 51 -18.95 -8.83 -8.99
CA GLY A 51 -17.76 -9.14 -9.80
C GLY A 51 -16.42 -8.87 -9.10
N ILE A 52 -16.41 -8.22 -7.93
CA ILE A 52 -15.27 -8.26 -7.03
C ILE A 52 -15.28 -9.58 -6.26
N HIS A 53 -14.18 -10.32 -6.31
CA HIS A 53 -13.96 -11.54 -5.54
C HIS A 53 -13.17 -11.25 -4.28
N TYR A 54 -13.27 -12.09 -3.25
CA TYR A 54 -12.46 -11.94 -2.04
C TYR A 54 -11.90 -13.26 -1.53
N LEU A 55 -10.73 -13.18 -0.91
CA LEU A 55 -10.04 -14.31 -0.27
C LEU A 55 -9.45 -13.89 1.07
N SER A 56 -9.40 -14.84 2.02
CA SER A 56 -8.75 -14.60 3.30
C SER A 56 -7.22 -14.64 3.15
N LEU A 57 -6.54 -13.63 3.71
CA LEU A 57 -5.08 -13.56 3.76
C LEU A 57 -4.60 -12.98 5.07
N HIS A 58 -3.84 -13.76 5.83
CA HIS A 58 -3.05 -13.28 6.96
C HIS A 58 -1.64 -12.94 6.50
N GLN A 59 -1.45 -11.73 5.96
CA GLN A 59 -0.20 -11.29 5.28
C GLN A 59 1.05 -11.35 6.18
N GLY A 60 0.90 -11.38 7.52
CA GLY A 60 2.02 -11.55 8.45
C GLY A 60 2.51 -12.99 8.58
N ASP A 61 1.78 -13.98 8.07
CA ASP A 61 2.08 -15.42 8.17
C ASP A 61 2.62 -15.97 6.84
N ALA A 62 3.83 -16.50 6.87
CA ALA A 62 4.47 -17.05 5.68
C ALA A 62 3.79 -18.33 5.15
N ALA A 63 3.20 -19.15 6.04
CA ALA A 63 2.50 -20.36 5.62
C ALA A 63 1.17 -20.00 4.95
N ASP A 64 0.46 -19.02 5.50
CA ASP A 64 -0.79 -18.54 4.91
C ASP A 64 -0.58 -17.86 3.55
N ILE A 65 0.50 -17.10 3.38
CA ILE A 65 0.87 -16.52 2.07
C ILE A 65 1.06 -17.62 1.02
N ARG A 66 1.74 -18.72 1.36
CA ARG A 66 1.93 -19.83 0.40
C ARG A 66 0.62 -20.50 0.02
N ARG A 67 -0.23 -20.81 1.03
CA ARG A 67 -1.58 -21.36 0.80
C ARG A 67 -2.40 -20.42 -0.10
N PHE A 68 -2.43 -19.15 0.26
CA PHE A 68 -3.16 -18.12 -0.46
C PHE A 68 -2.70 -17.97 -1.91
N ALA A 69 -1.39 -18.00 -2.16
CA ALA A 69 -0.86 -17.87 -3.52
C ALA A 69 -1.31 -19.02 -4.43
N ILE A 70 -1.38 -20.24 -3.91
CA ILE A 70 -1.91 -21.41 -4.64
C ILE A 70 -3.40 -21.21 -4.93
N GLU A 71 -4.20 -20.95 -3.88
CA GLU A 71 -5.65 -20.74 -4.01
C GLU A 71 -5.99 -19.61 -4.99
N LEU A 72 -5.26 -18.50 -4.91
CA LEU A 72 -5.43 -17.35 -5.80
C LEU A 72 -5.14 -17.70 -7.26
N THR A 73 -4.04 -18.39 -7.53
CA THR A 73 -3.63 -18.71 -8.90
C THR A 73 -4.47 -19.82 -9.54
N ASP A 74 -5.02 -20.72 -8.73
CA ASP A 74 -5.95 -21.76 -9.20
C ASP A 74 -7.31 -21.16 -9.58
N ASN A 75 -7.83 -20.23 -8.76
CA ASN A 75 -9.12 -19.59 -9.01
C ASN A 75 -9.03 -18.40 -10.00
N HIS A 76 -7.87 -17.76 -10.13
CA HIS A 76 -7.64 -16.59 -10.98
C HIS A 76 -6.36 -16.77 -11.81
N PRO A 77 -6.34 -17.72 -12.77
CA PRO A 77 -5.15 -18.06 -13.56
C PRO A 77 -4.65 -16.88 -14.41
N ASP A 78 -5.49 -15.89 -14.68
CA ASP A 78 -5.16 -14.70 -15.46
C ASP A 78 -4.64 -13.53 -14.62
N LEU A 79 -4.37 -13.75 -13.33
CA LEU A 79 -3.74 -12.74 -12.47
C LEU A 79 -2.48 -12.17 -13.14
N ASN A 80 -2.48 -10.85 -13.35
CA ASN A 80 -1.36 -10.12 -13.94
C ASN A 80 -0.96 -8.86 -13.17
N VAL A 81 -1.75 -8.43 -12.17
CA VAL A 81 -1.42 -7.25 -11.36
C VAL A 81 -1.56 -7.55 -9.85
N ILE A 82 -0.57 -7.10 -9.07
CA ILE A 82 -0.58 -7.18 -7.61
C ILE A 82 -0.50 -5.76 -7.04
N VAL A 83 -1.42 -5.41 -6.13
CA VAL A 83 -1.36 -4.20 -5.32
C VAL A 83 -1.08 -4.59 -3.87
N ASN A 84 0.16 -4.46 -3.45
CA ASN A 84 0.61 -4.65 -2.07
C ASN A 84 0.24 -3.41 -1.24
N ASN A 85 -0.98 -3.38 -0.71
CA ASN A 85 -1.50 -2.24 0.06
C ASN A 85 -1.69 -2.56 1.54
N ALA A 86 -1.96 -3.81 1.92
CA ALA A 86 -2.22 -4.16 3.32
C ALA A 86 -1.09 -3.69 4.26
N GLY A 87 -1.49 -3.08 5.36
CA GLY A 87 -0.57 -2.58 6.36
C GLY A 87 -1.26 -2.25 7.68
N ILE A 88 -0.46 -2.08 8.71
CA ILE A 88 -0.88 -1.60 10.03
C ILE A 88 0.02 -0.44 10.45
N GLN A 89 -0.53 0.49 11.22
CA GLN A 89 0.20 1.59 11.83
C GLN A 89 -0.16 1.65 13.32
N ARG A 90 0.86 1.68 14.17
CA ARG A 90 0.73 1.74 15.63
C ARG A 90 1.52 2.91 16.17
N VAL A 91 0.96 3.58 17.16
CA VAL A 91 1.73 4.54 17.98
C VAL A 91 2.60 3.75 18.93
N GLU A 92 3.85 4.15 19.04
CA GLU A 92 4.86 3.53 19.91
C GLU A 92 5.38 4.55 20.93
N ASP A 93 5.52 4.11 22.17
CA ASP A 93 6.15 4.87 23.25
C ASP A 93 7.48 4.20 23.62
N LEU A 94 8.55 4.61 22.93
CA LEU A 94 9.88 4.02 23.12
C LEU A 94 10.49 4.41 24.48
N VAL A 95 10.14 5.59 25.00
CA VAL A 95 10.63 6.06 26.31
C VAL A 95 9.94 5.33 27.44
N GLY A 96 8.64 5.08 27.33
CA GLY A 96 7.87 4.31 28.30
C GLY A 96 8.15 2.79 28.27
N GLY A 97 8.96 2.29 27.34
CA GLY A 97 9.39 0.90 27.28
C GLY A 97 8.27 -0.10 27.01
N GLY A 98 7.15 0.35 26.46
CA GLY A 98 6.01 -0.53 26.12
C GLY A 98 6.41 -1.61 25.10
N PRO A 99 5.80 -2.84 25.18
CA PRO A 99 6.03 -3.87 24.19
C PRO A 99 5.57 -3.36 22.82
N GLY A 100 6.54 -3.08 21.98
CA GLY A 100 6.29 -2.57 20.65
C GLY A 100 5.53 -3.56 19.77
N ALA A 101 4.67 -3.06 18.91
CA ALA A 101 4.09 -3.84 17.81
C ALA A 101 5.10 -4.06 16.67
N ALA A 102 6.39 -3.85 16.91
CA ALA A 102 7.43 -3.82 15.88
C ALA A 102 7.47 -5.12 15.06
N ALA A 103 7.52 -6.27 15.72
CA ALA A 103 7.57 -7.57 15.03
C ALA A 103 6.34 -7.78 14.12
N GLN A 104 5.13 -7.46 14.60
CA GLN A 104 3.91 -7.57 13.83
C GLN A 104 3.89 -6.55 12.67
N THR A 105 4.33 -5.31 12.91
CA THR A 105 4.39 -4.27 11.88
C THR A 105 5.36 -4.66 10.78
N ILE A 106 6.55 -5.16 11.11
CA ILE A 106 7.54 -5.65 10.14
C ILE A 106 7.00 -6.86 9.37
N ALA A 107 6.39 -7.82 10.05
CA ALA A 107 5.84 -9.01 9.42
C ALA A 107 4.76 -8.66 8.37
N ILE A 108 3.87 -7.73 8.69
CA ILE A 108 2.76 -7.36 7.80
C ILE A 108 3.20 -6.37 6.72
N ASN A 109 3.89 -5.28 7.11
CA ASN A 109 4.15 -4.16 6.20
C ASN A 109 5.34 -4.37 5.28
N LEU A 110 6.28 -5.24 5.65
CA LEU A 110 7.51 -5.47 4.91
C LEU A 110 7.66 -6.92 4.44
N LEU A 111 7.71 -7.88 5.36
CA LEU A 111 7.89 -9.29 4.98
C LEU A 111 6.69 -9.83 4.19
N GLY A 112 5.48 -9.37 4.48
CA GLY A 112 4.27 -9.75 3.76
C GLY A 112 4.35 -9.46 2.26
N PRO A 113 4.48 -8.20 1.83
CA PRO A 113 4.60 -7.85 0.41
C PRO A 113 5.82 -8.50 -0.26
N ILE A 114 6.97 -8.63 0.42
CA ILE A 114 8.15 -9.33 -0.13
C ILE A 114 7.82 -10.80 -0.43
N ARG A 115 7.24 -11.51 0.54
CA ARG A 115 6.89 -12.93 0.41
C ARG A 115 5.78 -13.17 -0.62
N LEU A 116 4.76 -12.32 -0.63
CA LEU A 116 3.67 -12.43 -1.59
C LEU A 116 4.15 -12.18 -3.01
N THR A 117 4.98 -11.15 -3.20
CA THR A 117 5.64 -10.89 -4.48
C THR A 117 6.46 -12.10 -4.93
N ALA A 118 7.30 -12.66 -4.07
CA ALA A 118 8.12 -13.84 -4.40
C ALA A 118 7.26 -15.06 -4.77
N ALA A 119 6.15 -15.29 -4.05
CA ALA A 119 5.25 -16.42 -4.32
C ALA A 119 4.52 -16.32 -5.67
N LEU A 120 4.24 -15.10 -6.14
CA LEU A 120 3.47 -14.86 -7.36
C LEU A 120 4.32 -14.45 -8.57
N LEU A 121 5.58 -14.08 -8.37
CA LEU A 121 6.43 -13.49 -9.42
C LEU A 121 6.55 -14.38 -10.66
N GLN A 122 6.75 -15.69 -10.50
CA GLN A 122 6.88 -16.60 -11.63
C GLN A 122 5.61 -16.65 -12.51
N ARG A 123 4.44 -16.40 -11.91
CA ARG A 123 3.19 -16.30 -12.66
C ARG A 123 3.09 -14.99 -13.43
N LEU A 124 3.58 -13.90 -12.83
CA LEU A 124 3.57 -12.57 -13.48
C LEU A 124 4.53 -12.49 -14.66
N LEU A 125 5.72 -13.12 -14.56
CA LEU A 125 6.73 -13.10 -15.64
C LEU A 125 6.19 -13.62 -16.98
N GLY A 126 5.21 -14.50 -16.97
CA GLY A 126 4.58 -15.04 -18.18
C GLY A 126 3.33 -14.27 -18.66
N LYS A 127 2.93 -13.20 -17.99
CA LYS A 127 1.68 -12.49 -18.28
C LYS A 127 1.90 -11.18 -19.05
N PRO A 128 1.03 -10.87 -20.02
CA PRO A 128 1.06 -9.56 -20.68
C PRO A 128 0.68 -8.46 -19.68
N HIS A 129 1.30 -7.30 -19.83
CA HIS A 129 1.01 -6.10 -19.03
C HIS A 129 1.09 -6.32 -17.51
N ALA A 130 1.93 -7.26 -17.07
CA ALA A 130 2.08 -7.56 -15.65
C ALA A 130 2.62 -6.35 -14.86
N ALA A 131 2.08 -6.15 -13.66
CA ALA A 131 2.54 -5.07 -12.79
C ALA A 131 2.50 -5.45 -11.30
N ILE A 132 3.45 -4.88 -10.56
CA ILE A 132 3.51 -4.94 -9.09
C ILE A 132 3.45 -3.51 -8.59
N LEU A 133 2.42 -3.18 -7.80
CA LEU A 133 2.24 -1.89 -7.17
C LEU A 133 2.48 -2.03 -5.67
N ASN A 134 3.47 -1.33 -5.13
CA ASN A 134 3.75 -1.30 -3.70
C ASN A 134 3.27 0.03 -3.10
N VAL A 135 2.33 -0.04 -2.15
CA VAL A 135 1.83 1.14 -1.45
C VAL A 135 2.73 1.42 -0.24
N THR A 136 3.58 2.44 -0.38
CA THR A 136 4.46 2.92 0.68
C THR A 136 3.79 4.02 1.51
N SER A 137 4.40 5.16 1.70
CA SER A 137 3.87 6.32 2.43
C SER A 137 4.79 7.52 2.28
N GLY A 138 4.29 8.73 2.40
CA GLY A 138 5.10 9.92 2.64
C GLY A 138 5.99 9.80 3.89
N LEU A 139 5.55 8.98 4.86
CA LEU A 139 6.34 8.68 6.08
C LEU A 139 7.57 7.77 5.81
N ALA A 140 7.76 7.27 4.59
CA ALA A 140 9.01 6.65 4.17
C ALA A 140 10.14 7.68 4.00
N PHE A 141 9.78 8.93 3.74
CA PHE A 141 10.68 10.05 3.43
C PHE A 141 10.72 11.10 4.53
N MET A 142 9.63 11.24 5.28
CA MET A 142 9.48 12.17 6.40
C MET A 142 8.95 11.39 7.61
N PRO A 143 9.83 10.72 8.41
CA PRO A 143 9.36 9.83 9.46
C PRO A 143 8.68 10.55 10.62
N SER A 144 7.60 9.96 11.11
CA SER A 144 6.91 10.40 12.32
C SER A 144 7.52 9.74 13.55
N ALA A 145 7.89 10.54 14.55
CA ALA A 145 8.37 10.05 15.84
C ALA A 145 7.33 9.20 16.60
N LEU A 146 6.04 9.36 16.27
CA LEU A 146 4.96 8.60 16.90
C LEU A 146 4.83 7.17 16.41
N THR A 147 5.34 6.87 15.21
CA THR A 147 5.17 5.57 14.56
C THR A 147 6.46 5.09 13.91
N PRO A 148 7.58 5.00 14.69
CA PRO A 148 8.92 4.80 14.13
C PRO A 148 9.05 3.48 13.37
N THR A 149 8.50 2.37 13.89
CA THR A 149 8.55 1.08 13.17
C THR A 149 7.75 1.11 11.87
N TYR A 150 6.57 1.76 11.86
CA TYR A 150 5.82 1.93 10.60
C TYR A 150 6.65 2.68 9.55
N CYS A 151 7.23 3.82 9.93
CA CYS A 151 8.08 4.61 9.03
C CYS A 151 9.25 3.79 8.50
N ALA A 152 9.94 3.05 9.37
CA ALA A 152 11.03 2.15 9.00
C ALA A 152 10.58 1.09 7.99
N THR A 153 9.38 0.46 8.18
CA THR A 153 8.87 -0.52 7.23
C THR A 153 8.54 0.09 5.87
N LYS A 154 8.03 1.33 5.83
CA LYS A 154 7.71 2.02 4.59
C LYS A 154 8.96 2.50 3.84
N ALA A 155 9.99 2.95 4.54
CA ALA A 155 11.31 3.26 3.96
C ALA A 155 12.00 1.98 3.42
N ALA A 156 11.93 0.88 4.16
CA ALA A 156 12.45 -0.40 3.69
C ALA A 156 11.70 -0.93 2.45
N LEU A 157 10.36 -0.77 2.40
CA LEU A 157 9.56 -1.17 1.24
C LEU A 157 9.86 -0.29 0.02
N HIS A 158 10.12 1.02 0.21
CA HIS A 158 10.62 1.91 -0.85
C HIS A 158 11.93 1.37 -1.44
N SER A 159 12.93 1.12 -0.59
CA SER A 159 14.23 0.56 -1.02
C SER A 159 14.07 -0.78 -1.74
N TYR A 160 13.24 -1.68 -1.21
CA TYR A 160 12.92 -2.95 -1.86
C TYR A 160 12.28 -2.76 -3.23
N THR A 161 11.36 -1.79 -3.36
CA THR A 161 10.66 -1.50 -4.62
C THR A 161 11.64 -1.04 -5.71
N GLN A 162 12.60 -0.19 -5.37
CA GLN A 162 13.65 0.24 -6.29
C GLN A 162 14.51 -0.94 -6.76
N SER A 163 14.95 -1.80 -5.83
CA SER A 163 15.76 -2.98 -6.14
C SER A 163 14.99 -3.99 -7.00
N LEU A 164 13.71 -4.23 -6.67
CA LEU A 164 12.83 -5.12 -7.44
C LEU A 164 12.64 -4.59 -8.87
N ARG A 165 12.41 -3.29 -9.04
CA ARG A 165 12.28 -2.64 -10.35
C ARG A 165 13.53 -2.85 -11.19
N PHE A 166 14.70 -2.65 -10.61
CA PHE A 166 15.95 -2.85 -11.32
C PHE A 166 16.18 -4.32 -11.72
N GLN A 167 15.85 -5.28 -10.86
CA GLN A 167 15.95 -6.71 -11.19
C GLN A 167 15.00 -7.12 -12.32
N LEU A 168 13.81 -6.52 -12.38
CA LEU A 168 12.78 -6.86 -13.38
C LEU A 168 12.83 -6.00 -14.65
N ARG A 169 13.79 -5.08 -14.81
CA ARG A 169 13.85 -4.12 -15.92
C ARG A 169 13.91 -4.75 -17.32
N GLU A 170 14.46 -5.97 -17.44
CA GLU A 170 14.55 -6.73 -18.70
C GLU A 170 13.35 -7.68 -18.87
N THR A 171 12.32 -7.58 -18.01
CA THR A 171 11.11 -8.39 -18.09
C THR A 171 9.93 -7.54 -18.52
N GLY A 172 8.79 -8.17 -18.78
CA GLY A 172 7.53 -7.46 -19.04
C GLY A 172 6.81 -6.95 -17.78
N VAL A 173 7.37 -7.14 -16.58
CA VAL A 173 6.72 -6.78 -15.31
C VAL A 173 7.07 -5.35 -14.90
N GLN A 174 6.08 -4.47 -14.88
CA GLN A 174 6.24 -3.11 -14.39
C GLN A 174 6.18 -3.07 -12.86
N VAL A 175 7.10 -2.32 -12.22
CA VAL A 175 7.11 -2.13 -10.75
C VAL A 175 6.87 -0.66 -10.43
N ILE A 176 5.75 -0.37 -9.77
CA ILE A 176 5.28 0.98 -9.46
C ILE A 176 5.21 1.15 -7.94
N GLU A 177 5.65 2.28 -7.45
CA GLU A 177 5.44 2.70 -6.07
C GLU A 177 4.28 3.69 -6.00
N ILE A 178 3.32 3.47 -5.09
CA ILE A 178 2.27 4.43 -4.77
C ILE A 178 2.61 5.05 -3.42
N ILE A 179 2.68 6.38 -3.35
CA ILE A 179 3.13 7.11 -2.16
C ILE A 179 1.98 7.97 -1.60
N PRO A 180 1.17 7.42 -0.65
CA PRO A 180 0.10 8.19 -0.02
C PRO A 180 0.62 9.27 0.93
N PRO A 181 -0.08 10.43 1.01
CA PRO A 181 -0.01 11.32 2.16
C PRO A 181 -0.78 10.75 3.36
N HIS A 182 -1.05 11.59 4.38
CA HIS A 182 -2.08 11.27 5.37
C HIS A 182 -3.45 11.32 4.69
N VAL A 183 -4.11 10.17 4.57
CA VAL A 183 -5.43 10.00 3.93
C VAL A 183 -6.47 9.63 4.98
N GLN A 184 -7.68 10.17 4.89
CA GLN A 184 -8.81 9.89 5.79
C GLN A 184 -9.22 8.41 5.70
N THR A 185 -8.70 7.61 6.64
CA THR A 185 -8.96 6.17 6.73
C THR A 185 -8.91 5.72 8.20
N ALA A 186 -9.48 4.56 8.49
CA ALA A 186 -9.40 3.96 9.82
C ALA A 186 -8.05 3.31 10.17
N LEU A 187 -6.99 3.51 9.37
CA LEU A 187 -5.67 2.90 9.62
C LEU A 187 -5.09 3.30 10.99
N GLN A 188 -5.35 4.53 11.42
CA GLN A 188 -4.93 5.08 12.72
C GLN A 188 -6.08 5.17 13.74
N GLY A 189 -7.18 4.42 13.52
CA GLY A 189 -8.40 4.59 14.31
C GLY A 189 -9.01 5.98 14.08
N ASP A 190 -9.55 6.60 15.13
CA ASP A 190 -10.22 7.92 15.04
C ASP A 190 -9.31 9.03 14.52
N ARG A 191 -7.99 8.93 14.74
CA ARG A 191 -7.01 9.90 14.20
C ARG A 191 -6.89 9.87 12.68
N GLY A 192 -7.29 8.80 12.05
CA GLY A 192 -7.31 8.72 10.59
C GLY A 192 -8.31 9.69 9.96
N PHE A 193 -9.26 10.21 10.74
CA PHE A 193 -10.28 11.17 10.30
C PHE A 193 -9.95 12.63 10.68
N ASP A 194 -8.69 12.94 10.94
CA ASP A 194 -8.22 14.32 11.13
C ASP A 194 -8.64 15.18 9.91
N PRO A 195 -9.26 16.36 10.13
CA PRO A 195 -9.64 17.27 9.03
C PRO A 195 -8.47 17.70 8.13
N ARG A 196 -7.25 17.61 8.64
CA ARG A 196 -6.03 17.89 7.86
C ARG A 196 -5.64 16.75 6.94
N ALA A 197 -6.20 15.54 7.11
CA ALA A 197 -5.95 14.44 6.20
C ALA A 197 -6.65 14.66 4.85
N MET A 198 -6.08 14.11 3.79
CA MET A 198 -6.69 14.16 2.46
C MET A 198 -7.95 13.30 2.42
N PRO A 199 -9.09 13.79 1.93
CA PRO A 199 -10.26 12.95 1.72
C PRO A 199 -9.92 11.73 0.87
N LEU A 200 -10.47 10.56 1.24
CA LEU A 200 -10.15 9.30 0.56
C LEU A 200 -10.51 9.36 -0.92
N ASP A 201 -11.69 9.89 -1.26
CA ASP A 201 -12.17 9.94 -2.64
C ASP A 201 -11.30 10.85 -3.52
N ASP A 202 -10.82 11.97 -2.98
CA ASP A 202 -9.89 12.87 -3.67
C ASP A 202 -8.56 12.15 -3.94
N TYR A 203 -8.03 11.44 -2.93
CA TYR A 203 -6.80 10.67 -3.05
C TYR A 203 -6.91 9.56 -4.12
N ILE A 204 -8.00 8.80 -4.10
CA ILE A 204 -8.23 7.73 -5.09
C ILE A 204 -8.37 8.32 -6.50
N THR A 205 -9.11 9.40 -6.64
CA THR A 205 -9.32 10.07 -7.93
C THR A 205 -8.00 10.56 -8.52
N GLU A 206 -7.16 11.21 -7.72
CA GLU A 206 -5.86 11.70 -8.16
C GLU A 206 -4.91 10.53 -8.49
N THR A 207 -4.86 9.50 -7.63
CA THR A 207 -4.03 8.31 -7.85
C THR A 207 -4.37 7.58 -9.15
N ILE A 208 -5.66 7.34 -9.42
CA ILE A 208 -6.13 6.71 -10.66
C ILE A 208 -5.83 7.58 -11.88
N THR A 209 -5.99 8.90 -11.74
CA THR A 209 -5.66 9.84 -12.80
C THR A 209 -4.17 9.80 -13.14
N LEU A 210 -3.29 9.79 -12.14
CA LEU A 210 -1.85 9.69 -12.34
C LEU A 210 -1.45 8.36 -12.98
N LEU A 211 -2.00 7.23 -12.51
CA LEU A 211 -1.77 5.91 -13.12
C LEU A 211 -2.16 5.88 -14.60
N ARG A 212 -3.25 6.54 -14.96
CA ARG A 212 -3.77 6.61 -16.34
C ARG A 212 -2.95 7.54 -17.23
N THR A 213 -2.58 8.72 -16.72
CA THR A 213 -1.88 9.77 -17.50
C THR A 213 -0.38 9.59 -17.56
N GLN A 214 0.18 8.78 -16.64
CA GLN A 214 1.61 8.52 -16.52
C GLN A 214 1.90 7.00 -16.55
N PRO A 215 1.60 6.30 -17.66
CA PRO A 215 1.66 4.83 -17.71
C PRO A 215 3.06 4.24 -17.50
N GLN A 216 4.11 5.07 -17.64
CA GLN A 216 5.51 4.68 -17.42
C GLN A 216 6.07 5.21 -16.09
N ALA A 217 5.25 5.83 -15.24
CA ALA A 217 5.73 6.33 -13.96
C ALA A 217 6.21 5.19 -13.05
N GLU A 218 7.36 5.39 -12.45
CA GLU A 218 7.92 4.51 -11.42
C GLU A 218 7.33 4.79 -10.04
N GLU A 219 6.91 6.03 -9.81
CA GLU A 219 6.30 6.51 -8.56
C GLU A 219 5.01 7.29 -8.88
N ILE A 220 3.95 6.98 -8.17
CA ILE A 220 2.68 7.73 -8.19
C ILE A 220 2.65 8.62 -6.96
N ILE A 221 2.82 9.92 -7.18
CA ILE A 221 3.00 10.93 -6.13
C ILE A 221 1.90 11.97 -6.28
N VAL A 222 0.87 11.89 -5.45
CA VAL A 222 -0.17 12.92 -5.39
C VAL A 222 0.41 14.25 -4.89
N GLU A 223 -0.18 15.37 -5.31
CA GLU A 223 0.39 16.71 -5.04
C GLU A 223 0.72 16.92 -3.55
N ARG A 224 -0.19 16.48 -2.69
CA ARG A 224 -0.11 16.69 -1.24
C ARG A 224 1.09 16.03 -0.56
N VAL A 225 1.70 15.00 -1.15
CA VAL A 225 2.85 14.28 -0.57
C VAL A 225 4.19 14.74 -1.13
N LYS A 226 4.21 15.57 -2.16
CA LYS A 226 5.45 16.00 -2.83
C LYS A 226 6.43 16.69 -1.88
N GLY A 227 5.93 17.53 -0.96
CA GLY A 227 6.76 18.20 0.02
C GLY A 227 7.54 17.23 0.93
N PHE A 228 6.95 16.07 1.27
CA PHE A 228 7.65 15.03 2.03
C PHE A 228 8.59 14.20 1.15
N ARG A 229 8.08 13.78 -0.03
CA ARG A 229 8.87 12.95 -0.95
C ARG A 229 10.16 13.62 -1.41
N PHE A 230 10.16 14.92 -1.56
CA PHE A 230 11.27 15.68 -2.11
C PHE A 230 12.00 16.56 -1.11
N ALA A 231 11.66 16.50 0.20
CA ALA A 231 12.23 17.34 1.23
C ALA A 231 13.77 17.32 1.27
N GLU A 232 14.39 16.13 1.19
CA GLU A 232 15.86 16.02 1.15
C GLU A 232 16.44 16.61 -0.12
N ARG A 233 15.87 16.29 -1.28
CA ARG A 233 16.31 16.83 -2.57
C ARG A 233 16.27 18.37 -2.60
N ASP A 234 15.22 18.92 -2.01
CA ASP A 234 14.94 20.37 -2.04
C ASP A 234 15.62 21.11 -0.88
N GLY A 235 16.40 20.39 -0.02
CA GLY A 235 17.13 20.96 1.11
C GLY A 235 16.21 21.45 2.26
N ALA A 236 14.96 21.02 2.29
CA ALA A 236 13.95 21.45 3.27
C ALA A 236 13.76 20.46 4.43
N TYR A 237 14.45 19.32 4.41
CA TYR A 237 14.23 18.25 5.39
C TYR A 237 14.48 18.71 6.84
N ASP A 238 15.59 19.38 7.09
CA ASP A 238 15.99 19.80 8.45
C ASP A 238 15.03 20.84 9.06
N GLU A 239 14.30 21.58 8.24
CA GLU A 239 13.26 22.50 8.69
C GLU A 239 11.92 21.77 8.90
N ILE A 240 11.51 20.95 7.94
CA ILE A 240 10.18 20.28 7.95
C ILE A 240 10.12 19.20 9.02
N TYR A 241 11.17 18.39 9.19
CA TYR A 241 11.18 17.24 10.09
C TYR A 241 10.85 17.60 11.56
N PRO A 242 11.55 18.55 12.20
CA PRO A 242 11.21 18.93 13.58
C PRO A 242 9.83 19.60 13.69
N ALA A 243 9.45 20.46 12.76
CA ALA A 243 8.15 21.15 12.77
C ALA A 243 6.99 20.14 12.63
N PHE A 244 7.12 19.18 11.71
CA PHE A 244 6.16 18.10 11.52
C PHE A 244 5.99 17.27 12.80
N ASN A 245 7.10 16.81 13.41
CA ASN A 245 7.04 15.97 14.60
C ASN A 245 6.53 16.71 15.83
N GLN A 246 6.88 18.00 16.01
CA GLN A 246 6.32 18.84 17.07
C GLN A 246 4.79 18.97 16.93
N ALA A 247 4.30 19.23 15.71
CA ALA A 247 2.86 19.31 15.44
C ALA A 247 2.14 17.98 15.71
N MET A 248 2.77 16.84 15.36
CA MET A 248 2.21 15.51 15.60
C MET A 248 2.13 15.17 17.09
N ILE A 249 3.16 15.52 17.88
CA ILE A 249 3.20 15.32 19.34
C ILE A 249 2.16 16.22 20.03
N ALA A 250 2.10 17.50 19.67
CA ALA A 250 1.12 18.45 20.21
C ALA A 250 -0.33 17.99 19.97
N ALA A 251 -0.62 17.39 18.81
CA ALA A 251 -1.94 16.85 18.49
C ALA A 251 -2.33 15.62 19.36
N LEU A 252 -1.38 15.05 20.12
CA LEU A 252 -1.65 13.98 21.10
C LEU A 252 -2.02 14.53 22.50
N GLY A 253 -1.95 15.83 22.70
CA GLY A 253 -2.14 16.45 24.02
C GLY A 253 -0.97 16.16 24.99
N ARG A 254 0.23 15.91 24.45
CA ARG A 254 1.48 15.70 25.19
C ARG A 254 2.42 16.88 25.04
#